data_d055e668c5402d004daa07417109974f
#
_entry.id   d055e668c5402d004daa07417109974f
#
_cell.length_a   1.000
_cell.length_b   1.000
_cell.length_c   1.000
_cell.angle_alpha   90.00
_cell.angle_beta   90.00
_cell.angle_gamma   90.00
#
_symmetry.space_group_name_H-M   'P 1'
#
loop_
_entity.id
_entity.type
_entity.pdbx_description
1 polymer ?
#
loop_
_entity_poly.entity_id
_entity_poly.type
_entity_poly.pdbx_seq_one_letter_code
_entity_poly.pdbx_strand_id
1 'polypeptide(L)'
;MHEIRKTEEFKVWLDSLKDLIGRAKIQARIKRLAEGNQGNTKSVGSKVFEMKIDFGPGYRIYYTKHESVMYLLLIGGDKSTQNKDIQQAKHLAKNI
;
A
#
# COMPACT_ATOMS: atom_id res chain seq x y z
N MET A 1 7.18 -13.53 -10.63
CA MET A 1 6.05 -13.05 -9.81
C MET A 1 6.52 -12.84 -8.39
N HIS A 2 6.06 -11.78 -7.75
CA HIS A 2 6.45 -11.43 -6.39
C HIS A 2 5.39 -11.91 -5.40
N GLU A 3 5.84 -12.30 -4.22
CA GLU A 3 4.93 -12.63 -3.13
C GLU A 3 4.36 -11.34 -2.55
N ILE A 4 3.06 -11.33 -2.22
CA ILE A 4 2.40 -10.20 -1.56
C ILE A 4 1.98 -10.67 -0.17
N ARG A 5 2.43 -9.94 0.84
CA ARG A 5 1.96 -10.12 2.21
C ARG A 5 1.33 -8.84 2.73
N LYS A 6 0.47 -8.96 3.70
CA LYS A 6 -0.29 -7.83 4.25
C LYS A 6 -0.23 -7.86 5.76
N THR A 7 -0.03 -6.68 6.35
CA THR A 7 -0.17 -6.54 7.80
C THR A 7 -1.64 -6.65 8.18
N GLU A 8 -1.91 -6.89 9.45
CA GLU A 8 -3.28 -6.86 9.94
C GLU A 8 -3.90 -5.48 9.76
N GLU A 9 -3.10 -4.42 9.99
CA GLU A 9 -3.55 -3.05 9.79
C GLU A 9 -4.02 -2.80 8.36
N PHE A 10 -3.27 -3.31 7.38
CA PHE A 10 -3.67 -3.16 5.97
C PHE A 10 -4.97 -3.90 5.68
N LYS A 11 -5.11 -5.12 6.18
CA LYS A 11 -6.32 -5.93 5.97
C LYS A 11 -7.55 -5.24 6.55
N VAL A 12 -7.43 -4.72 7.78
CA VAL A 12 -8.53 -4.02 8.44
C VAL A 12 -8.93 -2.78 7.63
N TRP A 13 -7.94 -2.01 7.16
CA TRP A 13 -8.22 -0.83 6.35
C TRP A 13 -8.97 -1.19 5.07
N LEU A 14 -8.47 -2.18 4.34
CA LEU A 14 -9.08 -2.58 3.06
C LEU A 14 -10.50 -3.09 3.26
N ASP A 15 -10.71 -3.92 4.28
CA ASP A 15 -12.02 -4.48 4.56
C ASP A 15 -13.02 -3.43 5.05
N SER A 16 -12.53 -2.32 5.64
CA SER A 16 -13.39 -1.25 6.13
C SER A 16 -13.91 -0.33 5.04
N LEU A 17 -13.33 -0.38 3.84
CA LEU A 17 -13.71 0.50 2.75
C LEU A 17 -15.10 0.15 2.23
N LYS A 18 -16.00 1.15 2.25
CA LYS A 18 -17.37 0.99 1.73
C LYS A 18 -17.44 1.27 0.23
N ASP A 19 -16.42 1.89 -0.34
CA ASP A 19 -16.33 2.21 -1.75
C ASP A 19 -15.91 0.95 -2.51
N LEU A 20 -16.87 0.22 -3.04
CA LEU A 20 -16.62 -1.05 -3.71
C LEU A 20 -15.80 -0.89 -4.98
N ILE A 21 -16.00 0.20 -5.71
CA ILE A 21 -15.22 0.48 -6.93
C ILE A 21 -13.77 0.79 -6.55
N GLY A 22 -13.59 1.60 -5.50
CA GLY A 22 -12.25 1.91 -4.98
C GLY A 22 -11.52 0.65 -4.52
N ARG A 23 -12.20 -0.23 -3.80
CA ARG A 23 -11.61 -1.51 -3.37
C ARG A 23 -11.16 -2.33 -4.57
N ALA A 24 -11.98 -2.41 -5.60
CA ALA A 24 -11.63 -3.17 -6.80
C ALA A 24 -10.40 -2.59 -7.49
N LYS A 25 -10.29 -1.27 -7.56
CA LYS A 25 -9.13 -0.62 -8.15
C LYS A 25 -7.87 -0.86 -7.32
N ILE A 26 -7.98 -0.82 -6.01
CA ILE A 26 -6.88 -1.13 -5.10
C ILE A 26 -6.42 -2.57 -5.32
N GLN A 27 -7.34 -3.50 -5.36
CA GLN A 27 -7.01 -4.92 -5.55
C GLN A 27 -6.36 -5.18 -6.91
N ALA A 28 -6.82 -4.47 -7.95
CA ALA A 28 -6.21 -4.58 -9.28
C ALA A 28 -4.77 -4.11 -9.27
N ARG A 29 -4.47 -3.03 -8.53
CA ARG A 29 -3.11 -2.51 -8.43
C ARG A 29 -2.21 -3.45 -7.62
N ILE A 30 -2.74 -4.08 -6.58
CA ILE A 30 -2.00 -5.08 -5.82
C ILE A 30 -1.64 -6.27 -6.72
N LYS A 31 -2.56 -6.70 -7.56
CA LYS A 31 -2.31 -7.78 -8.51
C LYS A 31 -1.18 -7.41 -9.48
N ARG A 32 -1.19 -6.19 -10.00
CA ARG A 32 -0.13 -5.71 -10.89
C ARG A 32 1.22 -5.64 -10.17
N LEU A 33 1.21 -5.24 -8.90
CA LEU A 33 2.42 -5.21 -8.09
C LEU A 33 3.02 -6.61 -7.97
N ALA A 34 2.18 -7.63 -7.74
CA ALA A 34 2.63 -9.01 -7.68
C ALA A 34 3.27 -9.45 -9.00
N GLU A 35 2.84 -8.87 -10.11
CA GLU A 35 3.39 -9.14 -11.43
C GLU A 35 4.64 -8.33 -11.74
N GLY A 36 5.11 -7.50 -10.81
CA GLY A 36 6.29 -6.69 -10.97
C GLY A 36 6.05 -5.26 -11.45
N ASN A 37 4.78 -4.87 -11.64
CA ASN A 37 4.43 -3.53 -12.08
C ASN A 37 4.06 -2.66 -10.88
N GLN A 38 4.96 -1.76 -10.50
CA GLN A 38 4.74 -0.89 -9.34
C GLN A 38 3.80 0.28 -9.63
N GLY A 39 3.58 0.62 -10.90
CA GLY A 39 2.70 1.71 -11.28
C GLY A 39 3.19 3.06 -10.76
N ASN A 40 2.25 3.91 -10.36
CA ASN A 40 2.57 5.25 -9.85
C ASN A 40 3.03 5.16 -8.40
N THR A 41 4.33 4.97 -8.21
CA THR A 41 4.91 4.76 -6.88
C THR A 41 6.13 5.67 -6.68
N LYS A 42 6.39 6.02 -5.43
CA LYS A 42 7.56 6.80 -5.06
C LYS A 42 8.06 6.38 -3.69
N SER A 43 9.35 6.59 -3.44
CA SER A 43 9.92 6.39 -2.10
C SER A 43 9.49 7.53 -1.18
N VAL A 44 9.11 7.20 0.05
CA VAL A 44 8.82 8.19 1.09
C VAL A 44 9.84 8.13 2.22
N GLY A 45 10.95 7.39 1.99
CA GLY A 45 12.01 7.22 2.99
C GLY A 45 11.83 5.96 3.81
N SER A 46 12.85 5.58 4.56
CA SER A 46 12.84 4.42 5.46
C SER A 46 12.46 3.11 4.78
N LYS A 47 12.82 2.99 3.49
CA LYS A 47 12.51 1.81 2.66
C LYS A 47 11.01 1.61 2.45
N VAL A 48 10.21 2.64 2.66
CA VAL A 48 8.77 2.61 2.43
C VAL A 48 8.45 3.29 1.10
N PHE A 49 7.53 2.69 0.35
CA PHE A 49 7.07 3.21 -0.93
C PHE A 49 5.59 3.53 -0.85
N GLU A 50 5.19 4.60 -1.53
CA GLU A 50 3.81 5.03 -1.63
C GLU A 50 3.32 4.76 -3.04
N MET A 51 2.29 3.94 -3.17
CA MET A 51 1.61 3.71 -4.45
C MET A 51 0.32 4.51 -4.46
N LYS A 52 0.19 5.42 -5.41
CA LYS A 52 -0.99 6.26 -5.53
C LYS A 52 -1.98 5.62 -6.51
N ILE A 53 -3.24 5.59 -6.10
CA ILE A 53 -4.34 5.14 -6.94
C ILE A 53 -5.21 6.35 -7.24
N ASP A 54 -5.18 6.76 -8.51
CA ASP A 54 -5.78 8.02 -8.97
C ASP A 54 -7.27 7.86 -9.19
N PHE A 55 -7.99 7.68 -8.09
CA PHE A 55 -9.43 7.47 -8.11
C PHE A 55 -10.02 7.92 -6.77
N GLY A 56 -11.23 8.51 -6.81
CA GLY A 56 -11.95 8.92 -5.63
C GLY A 56 -11.16 9.88 -4.74
N PRO A 57 -11.04 9.60 -3.44
CA PRO A 57 -10.32 10.48 -2.51
C PRO A 57 -8.80 10.41 -2.67
N GLY A 58 -8.30 9.72 -3.67
CA GLY A 58 -6.87 9.54 -3.87
C GLY A 58 -6.29 8.50 -2.92
N TYR A 59 -6.68 7.24 -3.12
CA TYR A 59 -6.19 6.15 -2.27
C TYR A 59 -4.69 5.95 -2.42
N ARG A 60 -4.06 5.54 -1.33
CA ARG A 60 -2.64 5.26 -1.30
C ARG A 60 -2.38 3.97 -0.55
N ILE A 61 -1.42 3.18 -1.06
CA ILE A 61 -0.96 1.96 -0.41
C ILE A 61 0.51 2.17 -0.08
N TYR A 62 0.88 1.92 1.17
CA TYR A 62 2.28 2.01 1.60
C TYR A 62 2.83 0.60 1.77
N TYR A 63 3.98 0.35 1.17
CA TYR A 63 4.56 -0.98 1.20
C TYR A 63 6.08 -0.91 1.30
N THR A 64 6.69 -2.02 1.67
CA THR A 64 8.12 -2.19 1.65
C THR A 64 8.47 -3.47 0.89
N LYS A 65 9.71 -3.54 0.40
CA LYS A 65 10.21 -4.71 -0.32
C LYS A 65 11.10 -5.51 0.60
N HIS A 66 11.03 -6.83 0.48
CA HIS A 66 11.92 -7.73 1.20
C HIS A 66 12.63 -8.64 0.20
N GLU A 67 13.95 -8.50 0.10
CA GLU A 67 14.83 -9.35 -0.74
C GLU A 67 14.39 -9.46 -2.20
N SER A 68 13.76 -8.44 -2.75
CA SER A 68 13.32 -8.37 -4.15
C SER A 68 12.27 -9.41 -4.54
N VAL A 69 11.80 -10.23 -3.62
CA VAL A 69 10.84 -11.30 -3.91
C VAL A 69 9.49 -11.09 -3.22
N MET A 70 9.45 -10.25 -2.19
CA MET A 70 8.23 -10.03 -1.41
C MET A 70 7.93 -8.56 -1.25
N TYR A 71 6.65 -8.20 -1.42
CA TYR A 71 6.14 -6.89 -1.04
C TYR A 71 5.26 -7.06 0.19
N LEU A 72 5.53 -6.28 1.22
CA LEU A 72 4.70 -6.24 2.41
C LEU A 72 3.87 -4.97 2.40
N LEU A 73 2.56 -5.11 2.31
CA LEU A 73 1.63 -4.00 2.34
C LEU A 73 1.41 -3.60 3.79
N LEU A 74 1.84 -2.39 4.15
CA LEU A 74 1.93 -1.94 5.53
C LEU A 74 0.64 -1.31 6.03
N ILE A 75 0.13 -0.32 5.28
CA ILE A 75 -1.09 0.38 5.61
C ILE A 75 -1.63 1.06 4.35
N GLY A 76 -2.91 1.36 4.35
CA GLY A 76 -3.54 2.13 3.29
C GLY A 76 -4.22 3.35 3.87
N GLY A 77 -4.52 4.30 2.99
CA GLY A 77 -5.22 5.52 3.35
C GLY A 77 -5.59 6.30 2.11
N ASP A 78 -5.86 7.59 2.29
CA ASP A 78 -6.15 8.47 1.17
C ASP A 78 -5.40 9.79 1.33
N LYS A 79 -5.67 10.75 0.44
CA LYS A 79 -4.97 12.03 0.46
C LYS A 79 -5.16 12.77 1.78
N SER A 80 -6.32 12.65 2.42
CA SER A 80 -6.63 13.40 3.63
C SER A 80 -5.82 12.95 4.84
N THR A 81 -5.32 11.72 4.84
CA THR A 81 -4.55 11.14 5.95
C THR A 81 -3.11 10.84 5.58
N GLN A 82 -2.63 11.37 4.45
CA GLN A 82 -1.35 11.02 3.86
C GLN A 82 -0.17 11.13 4.82
N ASN A 83 -0.01 12.27 5.49
CA ASN A 83 1.16 12.47 6.36
C ASN A 83 1.16 11.52 7.55
N LYS A 84 0.01 11.33 8.17
CA LYS A 84 -0.17 10.40 9.27
C LYS A 84 0.13 8.97 8.83
N ASP A 85 -0.37 8.59 7.67
CA ASP A 85 -0.19 7.23 7.15
C ASP A 85 1.26 6.93 6.79
N ILE A 86 1.99 7.91 6.26
CA ILE A 86 3.41 7.76 5.98
C ILE A 86 4.18 7.47 7.27
N GLN A 87 3.90 8.21 8.35
CA GLN A 87 4.57 7.98 9.63
C GLN A 87 4.23 6.61 10.20
N GLN A 88 2.97 6.21 10.11
CA GLN A 88 2.54 4.90 10.57
C GLN A 88 3.21 3.77 9.76
N ALA A 89 3.30 3.93 8.45
CA ALA A 89 3.96 2.95 7.59
C ALA A 89 5.44 2.80 7.96
N LYS A 90 6.13 3.90 8.19
CA LYS A 90 7.53 3.86 8.60
C LYS A 90 7.71 3.17 9.95
N HIS A 91 6.78 3.40 10.88
CA HIS A 91 6.81 2.74 12.17
C HIS A 91 6.61 1.23 12.01
N LEU A 92 5.66 0.82 11.21
CA LEU A 92 5.41 -0.59 10.95
C LEU A 92 6.61 -1.26 10.26
N ALA A 93 7.27 -0.55 9.34
CA ALA A 93 8.43 -1.09 8.64
C ALA A 93 9.61 -1.36 9.55
N LYS A 94 9.76 -0.60 10.64
CA LYS A 94 10.86 -0.79 11.59
C LYS A 94 10.76 -2.10 12.36
N ASN A 95 9.57 -2.67 12.46
CA ASN A 95 9.31 -3.84 13.29
C ASN A 95 9.28 -5.15 12.48
N ILE A 96 9.86 -5.10 11.31
CA ILE A 96 9.90 -6.26 10.41
C ILE A 96 11.29 -6.91 10.37
#